data_a03d9ece471e3eccb26e2248d51b4a6e
#
_entry.id   a03d9ece471e3eccb26e2248d51b4a6e
#
_cell.length_a   1.000
_cell.length_b   1.000
_cell.length_c   1.000
_cell.angle_alpha   90.00
_cell.angle_beta   90.00
_cell.angle_gamma   90.00
#
_symmetry.space_group_name_H-M   'P 1'
#
loop_
_entity.id
_entity.type
_entity.pdbx_description
1 polymer ?
#
loop_
_entity_poly.entity_id
_entity_poly.type
_entity_poly.pdbx_seq_one_letter_code
_entity_poly.pdbx_strand_id
1 'polypeptide(L)'
;KQMFFFSALLFLNSVGAQIEQKSDLLFKSQDPLKIKLSYSNKEIRLETDDTTYIKTNMSFWYENKWNDLEVSLRARGNFRRSKCYFPPIKMKIKKSKAEGSLFEGNKNLKLVVPCLLQDEKNDNIVQEFIAYKLYEKISPYHFQTRMVDIEFLEIKKNKTIVHNLKGFLIEDDKRVADRFEGKSFERYIHPKAMDELTSIQNTMFQFMIGNTDFSVAYQHNGKLLYIDKKIYPLPYDFDLCGLVDASYAIVNRKLGISTVKDRKYRGFKRDESVVQEVRDQLLSKKAQFFQIIDDQESRFELSSEFESTKNYLSSFFEILEDDSDFDKKVMKNMRTK
;
A
#
# COMPACT_ATOMS: atom_id res chain seq x y z
N LYS A 1 35.78 53.78 -6.05
CA LYS A 1 35.15 52.86 -5.07
C LYS A 1 33.77 52.49 -5.62
N GLN A 2 33.69 51.37 -6.33
CA GLN A 2 32.42 50.76 -6.74
C GLN A 2 32.06 49.67 -5.69
N MET A 3 30.92 49.86 -5.07
CA MET A 3 30.32 48.90 -4.14
C MET A 3 29.46 47.92 -4.94
N PHE A 4 29.88 46.66 -5.00
CA PHE A 4 29.04 45.56 -5.52
C PHE A 4 28.08 45.08 -4.42
N PHE A 5 26.77 45.30 -4.65
CA PHE A 5 25.73 44.65 -3.86
C PHE A 5 25.51 43.23 -4.37
N PHE A 6 25.90 42.23 -3.57
CA PHE A 6 25.51 40.83 -3.76
C PHE A 6 24.10 40.69 -3.21
N SER A 7 23.13 40.58 -4.09
CA SER A 7 21.75 40.17 -3.72
C SER A 7 21.71 38.66 -3.62
N ALA A 8 21.70 38.11 -2.40
CA ALA A 8 21.43 36.73 -2.15
C ALA A 8 19.94 36.47 -2.30
N LEU A 9 19.52 35.81 -3.40
CA LEU A 9 18.18 35.28 -3.55
C LEU A 9 18.04 34.03 -2.64
N LEU A 10 17.38 34.21 -1.50
CA LEU A 10 16.90 33.14 -0.67
C LEU A 10 15.69 32.45 -1.38
N PHE A 11 15.91 31.33 -2.01
CA PHE A 11 14.82 30.41 -2.40
C PHE A 11 14.21 29.82 -1.13
N LEU A 12 13.14 30.42 -0.67
CA LEU A 12 12.24 29.81 0.31
C LEU A 12 11.51 28.64 -0.38
N ASN A 13 12.04 27.44 -0.20
CA ASN A 13 11.26 26.23 -0.42
C ASN A 13 10.13 26.21 0.61
N SER A 14 8.96 26.68 0.22
CA SER A 14 7.72 26.46 0.98
C SER A 14 7.34 24.98 0.85
N VAL A 15 7.93 24.13 1.67
CA VAL A 15 7.32 22.84 2.00
C VAL A 15 6.05 23.21 2.74
N GLY A 16 4.90 23.11 2.08
CA GLY A 16 3.61 23.33 2.70
C GLY A 16 3.51 22.42 3.94
N ALA A 17 3.44 23.03 5.12
CA ALA A 17 3.22 22.30 6.35
C ALA A 17 1.87 21.57 6.20
N GLN A 18 1.91 20.24 6.15
CA GLN A 18 0.70 19.41 6.17
C GLN A 18 -0.06 19.75 7.45
N ILE A 19 -1.30 20.19 7.32
CA ILE A 19 -2.18 20.42 8.48
C ILE A 19 -2.45 19.05 9.10
N GLU A 20 -1.89 18.81 10.29
CA GLU A 20 -2.12 17.58 11.04
C GLU A 20 -3.62 17.47 11.36
N GLN A 21 -4.29 16.50 10.74
CA GLN A 21 -5.70 16.24 11.00
C GLN A 21 -5.84 15.24 12.16
N LYS A 22 -6.89 15.36 12.98
CA LYS A 22 -7.20 14.40 14.07
C LYS A 22 -7.22 12.95 13.59
N SER A 23 -7.60 12.73 12.35
CA SER A 23 -7.61 11.44 11.69
C SER A 23 -6.24 10.81 11.47
N ASP A 24 -5.17 11.57 11.56
CA ASP A 24 -3.80 11.08 11.37
C ASP A 24 -3.28 10.36 12.62
N LEU A 25 -3.92 10.53 13.77
CA LEU A 25 -3.55 9.85 15.02
C LEU A 25 -3.47 8.33 14.87
N LEU A 26 -4.41 7.72 14.12
CA LEU A 26 -4.40 6.29 13.88
C LEU A 26 -3.11 5.81 13.21
N PHE A 27 -2.54 6.59 12.30
CA PHE A 27 -1.38 6.23 11.49
C PHE A 27 -0.07 6.87 11.97
N LYS A 28 -0.12 7.73 12.99
CA LYS A 28 1.06 8.41 13.55
C LYS A 28 2.03 7.44 14.21
N SER A 29 1.52 6.50 15.01
CA SER A 29 2.33 5.43 15.57
C SER A 29 2.53 4.33 14.53
N GLN A 30 3.78 3.84 14.44
CA GLN A 30 4.12 2.68 13.62
C GLN A 30 4.07 1.36 14.41
N ASP A 31 3.88 1.44 15.74
CA ASP A 31 3.69 0.25 16.57
C ASP A 31 2.42 -0.48 16.16
N PRO A 32 2.45 -1.82 16.09
CA PRO A 32 1.27 -2.61 15.78
C PRO A 32 0.13 -2.36 16.77
N LEU A 33 -1.05 -2.05 16.26
CA LEU A 33 -2.23 -1.87 17.08
C LEU A 33 -2.85 -3.24 17.40
N LYS A 34 -2.99 -3.57 18.69
CA LYS A 34 -3.68 -4.80 19.10
C LYS A 34 -5.18 -4.60 18.97
N ILE A 35 -5.85 -5.50 18.25
CA ILE A 35 -7.30 -5.48 18.05
C ILE A 35 -7.91 -6.86 18.32
N LYS A 36 -9.17 -6.86 18.77
CA LYS A 36 -10.01 -8.06 18.86
C LYS A 36 -11.22 -7.86 17.95
N LEU A 37 -11.48 -8.84 17.10
CA LEU A 37 -12.62 -8.85 16.19
C LEU A 37 -13.39 -10.16 16.32
N SER A 38 -14.71 -10.10 16.24
CA SER A 38 -15.56 -11.27 16.29
C SER A 38 -16.59 -11.22 15.17
N TYR A 39 -16.57 -12.19 14.25
CA TYR A 39 -17.58 -12.36 13.20
C TYR A 39 -17.50 -13.76 12.57
N SER A 40 -18.50 -14.10 11.76
CA SER A 40 -18.51 -15.35 10.99
C SER A 40 -17.92 -15.15 9.59
N ASN A 41 -16.84 -15.88 9.23
CA ASN A 41 -16.28 -15.87 7.86
C ASN A 41 -17.31 -16.31 6.82
N LYS A 42 -18.26 -17.19 7.18
CA LYS A 42 -19.33 -17.60 6.29
C LYS A 42 -20.30 -16.45 6.03
N GLU A 43 -20.76 -15.82 7.09
CA GLU A 43 -21.72 -14.71 7.03
C GLU A 43 -21.15 -13.52 6.23
N ILE A 44 -19.93 -13.08 6.55
CA ILE A 44 -19.32 -11.93 5.86
C ILE A 44 -19.14 -12.17 4.35
N ARG A 45 -18.99 -13.43 3.91
CA ARG A 45 -18.90 -13.76 2.48
C ARG A 45 -20.25 -13.80 1.80
N LEU A 46 -21.26 -14.37 2.45
CA LEU A 46 -22.56 -14.67 1.84
C LEU A 46 -23.55 -13.52 1.99
N GLU A 47 -23.48 -12.78 3.10
CA GLU A 47 -24.48 -11.78 3.48
C GLU A 47 -24.00 -10.34 3.27
N THR A 48 -22.75 -10.14 2.80
CA THR A 48 -22.25 -8.81 2.46
C THR A 48 -21.96 -8.65 0.96
N ASP A 49 -22.16 -7.43 0.47
CA ASP A 49 -21.83 -7.00 -0.89
C ASP A 49 -21.27 -5.58 -0.88
N ASP A 50 -21.26 -4.88 -2.00
CA ASP A 50 -20.71 -3.53 -2.06
C ASP A 50 -21.48 -2.49 -1.26
N THR A 51 -22.71 -2.80 -0.87
CA THR A 51 -23.63 -1.93 -0.13
C THR A 51 -23.98 -2.46 1.25
N THR A 52 -23.96 -3.78 1.43
CA THR A 52 -24.40 -4.49 2.65
C THR A 52 -23.23 -4.80 3.56
N TYR A 53 -23.41 -4.53 4.85
CA TYR A 53 -22.40 -4.73 5.89
C TYR A 53 -23.00 -5.49 7.07
N ILE A 54 -22.20 -6.34 7.71
CA ILE A 54 -22.51 -6.86 9.05
C ILE A 54 -21.99 -5.89 10.11
N LYS A 55 -22.66 -5.80 11.25
CA LYS A 55 -22.22 -5.00 12.39
C LYS A 55 -21.58 -5.89 13.43
N THR A 56 -20.49 -5.42 14.01
CA THR A 56 -19.83 -6.07 15.14
C THR A 56 -19.12 -5.05 16.03
N ASN A 57 -18.66 -5.49 17.18
CA ASN A 57 -17.78 -4.70 18.04
C ASN A 57 -16.33 -5.11 17.77
N MET A 58 -15.46 -4.11 17.69
CA MET A 58 -14.02 -4.24 17.68
C MET A 58 -13.48 -3.67 18.99
N SER A 59 -12.66 -4.44 19.71
CA SER A 59 -11.88 -3.89 20.81
C SER A 59 -10.47 -3.57 20.32
N PHE A 60 -9.88 -2.46 20.77
CA PHE A 60 -8.52 -2.08 20.44
C PHE A 60 -7.77 -1.57 21.67
N TRP A 61 -6.46 -1.87 21.74
CA TRP A 61 -5.62 -1.46 22.85
C TRP A 61 -5.04 -0.07 22.60
N TYR A 62 -5.45 0.90 23.39
CA TYR A 62 -4.97 2.28 23.31
C TYR A 62 -4.99 2.95 24.68
N GLU A 63 -3.99 3.78 24.99
CA GLU A 63 -3.84 4.46 26.29
C GLU A 63 -3.90 3.48 27.48
N ASN A 64 -3.19 2.35 27.35
CA ASN A 64 -3.08 1.30 28.36
C ASN A 64 -4.41 0.64 28.78
N LYS A 65 -5.41 0.66 27.91
CA LYS A 65 -6.70 -0.01 28.12
C LYS A 65 -7.31 -0.53 26.83
N TRP A 66 -8.20 -1.49 26.97
CA TRP A 66 -9.07 -1.91 25.88
C TRP A 66 -10.22 -0.90 25.72
N ASN A 67 -10.42 -0.46 24.49
CA ASN A 67 -11.50 0.43 24.10
C ASN A 67 -12.37 -0.30 23.08
N ASP A 68 -13.69 -0.13 23.15
CA ASP A 68 -14.63 -0.78 22.24
C ASP A 68 -15.16 0.20 21.20
N LEU A 69 -15.35 -0.30 19.99
CA LEU A 69 -15.83 0.47 18.85
C LEU A 69 -16.78 -0.35 18.01
N GLU A 70 -18.01 0.11 17.82
CA GLU A 70 -18.94 -0.49 16.87
C GLU A 70 -18.48 -0.23 15.44
N VAL A 71 -18.26 -1.29 14.67
CA VAL A 71 -17.81 -1.25 13.30
C VAL A 71 -18.78 -2.00 12.38
N SER A 72 -18.82 -1.59 11.12
CA SER A 72 -19.52 -2.31 10.06
C SER A 72 -18.51 -2.91 9.09
N LEU A 73 -18.58 -4.21 8.86
CA LEU A 73 -17.62 -4.96 8.07
C LEU A 73 -18.28 -5.55 6.83
N ARG A 74 -17.55 -5.59 5.73
CA ARG A 74 -17.89 -6.36 4.53
C ARG A 74 -16.67 -6.98 3.91
N ALA A 75 -16.84 -8.11 3.24
CA ALA A 75 -15.79 -8.66 2.39
C ALA A 75 -15.59 -7.75 1.17
N ARG A 76 -14.33 -7.63 0.71
CA ARG A 76 -13.97 -6.87 -0.49
C ARG A 76 -13.13 -7.71 -1.47
N GLY A 77 -12.92 -7.18 -2.67
CA GLY A 77 -12.18 -7.83 -3.74
C GLY A 77 -12.97 -9.00 -4.37
N ASN A 78 -12.71 -9.27 -5.64
CA ASN A 78 -13.40 -10.35 -6.36
C ASN A 78 -12.71 -11.69 -6.17
N PHE A 79 -11.40 -11.75 -6.43
CA PHE A 79 -10.61 -12.97 -6.36
C PHE A 79 -10.47 -13.48 -4.92
N ARG A 80 -9.95 -12.66 -4.01
CA ARG A 80 -9.68 -13.05 -2.62
C ARG A 80 -10.97 -13.36 -1.84
N ARG A 81 -12.10 -12.69 -2.14
CA ARG A 81 -13.39 -13.01 -1.53
C ARG A 81 -13.81 -14.45 -1.79
N SER A 82 -13.51 -15.00 -2.97
CA SER A 82 -13.89 -16.37 -3.36
C SER A 82 -12.85 -17.42 -2.98
N LYS A 83 -11.57 -17.06 -2.91
CA LYS A 83 -10.45 -18.00 -2.76
C LYS A 83 -9.85 -18.05 -1.36
N CYS A 84 -9.82 -16.90 -0.64
CA CYS A 84 -9.18 -16.84 0.67
C CYS A 84 -10.07 -17.42 1.77
N TYR A 85 -9.47 -18.05 2.76
CA TYR A 85 -10.17 -18.42 3.99
C TYR A 85 -10.58 -17.14 4.77
N PHE A 86 -9.68 -16.18 4.92
CA PHE A 86 -9.99 -14.87 5.46
C PHE A 86 -10.09 -13.87 4.30
N PRO A 87 -11.31 -13.43 3.91
CA PRO A 87 -11.44 -12.42 2.85
C PRO A 87 -10.94 -11.07 3.35
N PRO A 88 -10.34 -10.24 2.48
CA PRO A 88 -10.03 -8.86 2.84
C PRO A 88 -11.29 -8.09 3.23
N ILE A 89 -11.16 -7.21 4.21
CA ILE A 89 -12.29 -6.52 4.84
C ILE A 89 -12.30 -5.04 4.46
N LYS A 90 -13.47 -4.51 4.14
CA LYS A 90 -13.75 -3.07 4.23
C LYS A 90 -14.47 -2.81 5.56
N MET A 91 -13.88 -1.91 6.34
CA MET A 91 -14.41 -1.48 7.64
C MET A 91 -15.00 -0.08 7.48
N LYS A 92 -16.20 0.11 8.00
CA LYS A 92 -16.88 1.40 8.07
C LYS A 92 -17.18 1.73 9.52
N ILE A 93 -16.87 2.96 9.93
CA ILE A 93 -17.05 3.47 11.28
C ILE A 93 -17.96 4.69 11.21
N LYS A 94 -19.01 4.73 12.03
CA LYS A 94 -19.86 5.92 12.12
C LYS A 94 -19.10 7.05 12.81
N LYS A 95 -19.21 8.28 12.29
CA LYS A 95 -18.54 9.46 12.84
C LYS A 95 -18.79 9.60 14.33
N SER A 96 -20.05 9.51 14.79
CA SER A 96 -20.43 9.64 16.20
C SER A 96 -19.89 8.53 17.11
N LYS A 97 -19.44 7.40 16.55
CA LYS A 97 -18.82 6.29 17.31
C LYS A 97 -17.29 6.43 17.37
N ALA A 98 -16.70 7.08 16.38
CA ALA A 98 -15.26 7.31 16.30
C ALA A 98 -14.81 8.56 17.06
N GLU A 99 -15.73 9.49 17.34
CA GLU A 99 -15.44 10.78 17.99
C GLU A 99 -14.74 10.58 19.34
N GLY A 100 -13.62 11.28 19.55
CA GLY A 100 -12.78 11.15 20.74
C GLY A 100 -11.97 9.85 20.84
N SER A 101 -12.04 8.96 19.85
CA SER A 101 -11.25 7.73 19.82
C SER A 101 -10.03 7.83 18.89
N LEU A 102 -9.13 6.84 18.98
CA LEU A 102 -8.00 6.69 18.04
C LEU A 102 -8.46 6.67 16.56
N PHE A 103 -9.70 6.29 16.29
CA PHE A 103 -10.27 6.17 14.94
C PHE A 103 -11.00 7.43 14.47
N GLU A 104 -10.93 8.54 15.22
CA GLU A 104 -11.58 9.79 14.82
C GLU A 104 -11.14 10.23 13.42
N GLY A 105 -12.11 10.62 12.58
CA GLY A 105 -11.87 11.00 11.18
C GLY A 105 -11.70 9.83 10.20
N ASN A 106 -11.51 8.60 10.66
CA ASN A 106 -11.33 7.41 9.82
C ASN A 106 -12.65 6.68 9.57
N LYS A 107 -13.51 7.25 8.72
CA LYS A 107 -14.84 6.70 8.42
C LYS A 107 -14.78 5.36 7.67
N ASN A 108 -13.82 5.21 6.78
CA ASN A 108 -13.62 4.02 5.98
C ASN A 108 -12.16 3.58 6.08
N LEU A 109 -11.94 2.30 6.29
CA LEU A 109 -10.63 1.67 6.32
C LEU A 109 -10.69 0.36 5.53
N LYS A 110 -9.55 -0.06 5.01
CA LYS A 110 -9.36 -1.43 4.53
C LYS A 110 -8.54 -2.17 5.59
N LEU A 111 -9.00 -3.35 5.98
CA LEU A 111 -8.23 -4.26 6.83
C LEU A 111 -7.75 -5.41 5.95
N VAL A 112 -6.44 -5.51 5.79
CA VAL A 112 -5.77 -6.60 5.09
C VAL A 112 -5.44 -7.68 6.11
N VAL A 113 -5.79 -8.91 5.77
CA VAL A 113 -5.58 -10.11 6.60
C VAL A 113 -5.01 -11.24 5.74
N PRO A 114 -4.35 -12.26 6.33
CA PRO A 114 -3.84 -13.41 5.57
C PRO A 114 -4.93 -14.08 4.72
N CYS A 115 -4.56 -14.57 3.56
CA CYS A 115 -5.51 -15.31 2.70
C CYS A 115 -5.78 -16.72 3.23
N LEU A 116 -4.77 -17.38 3.77
CA LEU A 116 -4.78 -18.78 4.16
C LEU A 116 -4.68 -18.94 5.68
N LEU A 117 -4.90 -20.17 6.16
CA LEU A 117 -4.94 -20.49 7.59
C LEU A 117 -3.57 -20.72 8.23
N GLN A 118 -2.57 -21.07 7.42
CA GLN A 118 -1.24 -21.40 7.92
C GLN A 118 -0.54 -20.14 8.47
N ASP A 119 0.08 -20.26 9.64
CA ASP A 119 0.71 -19.12 10.34
C ASP A 119 1.83 -18.47 9.52
N GLU A 120 2.62 -19.24 8.77
CA GLU A 120 3.63 -18.70 7.86
C GLU A 120 3.05 -17.81 6.75
N LYS A 121 1.74 -17.84 6.53
CA LYS A 121 1.05 -16.92 5.59
C LYS A 121 0.83 -15.52 6.15
N ASN A 122 1.14 -15.32 7.43
CA ASN A 122 1.29 -13.97 7.98
C ASN A 122 2.46 -13.21 7.33
N ASP A 123 3.48 -13.89 6.84
CA ASP A 123 4.64 -13.28 6.18
C ASP A 123 4.26 -12.53 4.90
N ASN A 124 3.29 -13.04 4.14
CA ASN A 124 2.76 -12.31 2.99
C ASN A 124 2.15 -10.96 3.38
N ILE A 125 1.57 -10.85 4.58
CA ILE A 125 1.04 -9.59 5.11
C ILE A 125 2.17 -8.62 5.44
N VAL A 126 3.25 -9.10 6.04
CA VAL A 126 4.43 -8.29 6.36
C VAL A 126 5.08 -7.79 5.07
N GLN A 127 5.23 -8.64 4.08
CA GLN A 127 5.78 -8.29 2.76
C GLN A 127 4.91 -7.27 2.01
N GLU A 128 3.58 -7.44 2.02
CA GLU A 128 2.65 -6.47 1.42
C GLU A 128 2.71 -5.13 2.17
N PHE A 129 2.76 -5.13 3.51
CA PHE A 129 2.93 -3.93 4.31
C PHE A 129 4.25 -3.21 3.99
N ILE A 130 5.36 -3.95 3.87
CA ILE A 130 6.66 -3.40 3.45
C ILE A 130 6.51 -2.68 2.10
N ALA A 131 5.80 -3.25 1.12
CA ALA A 131 5.59 -2.58 -0.17
C ALA A 131 4.93 -1.20 -0.01
N TYR A 132 3.92 -1.06 0.87
CA TYR A 132 3.33 0.26 1.19
C TYR A 132 4.35 1.20 1.82
N LYS A 133 5.16 0.72 2.77
CA LYS A 133 6.18 1.55 3.45
C LYS A 133 7.30 2.01 2.50
N LEU A 134 7.67 1.16 1.54
CA LEU A 134 8.62 1.54 0.48
C LEU A 134 8.04 2.67 -0.38
N TYR A 135 6.76 2.58 -0.79
CA TYR A 135 6.14 3.62 -1.61
C TYR A 135 5.98 4.96 -0.87
N GLU A 136 5.75 4.95 0.44
CA GLU A 136 5.75 6.15 1.28
C GLU A 136 7.05 6.98 1.15
N LYS A 137 8.18 6.33 0.86
CA LYS A 137 9.48 7.00 0.66
C LYS A 137 9.68 7.51 -0.76
N ILE A 138 8.87 7.06 -1.73
CA ILE A 138 9.02 7.42 -3.14
C ILE A 138 8.18 8.64 -3.50
N SER A 139 6.92 8.64 -3.06
CA SER A 139 5.95 9.66 -3.47
C SER A 139 5.20 10.24 -2.26
N PRO A 140 4.90 11.54 -2.24
CA PRO A 140 4.02 12.12 -1.22
C PRO A 140 2.58 11.59 -1.33
N TYR A 141 2.18 11.17 -2.54
CA TYR A 141 0.85 10.62 -2.81
C TYR A 141 0.83 9.12 -2.51
N HIS A 142 0.70 8.76 -1.25
CA HIS A 142 0.70 7.37 -0.78
C HIS A 142 -0.41 7.14 0.25
N PHE A 143 -0.79 5.89 0.45
CA PHE A 143 -1.67 5.49 1.53
C PHE A 143 -0.88 5.42 2.85
N GLN A 144 -1.45 5.98 3.91
CA GLN A 144 -1.00 5.68 5.26
C GLN A 144 -1.46 4.28 5.65
N THR A 145 -0.57 3.55 6.33
CA THR A 145 -0.81 2.18 6.78
C THR A 145 -0.32 1.97 8.20
N ARG A 146 -0.99 1.07 8.94
CA ARG A 146 -0.56 0.66 10.28
C ARG A 146 -0.76 -0.83 10.48
N MET A 147 0.29 -1.54 10.94
CA MET A 147 0.19 -2.94 11.32
C MET A 147 -0.80 -3.13 12.47
N VAL A 148 -1.47 -4.27 12.47
CA VAL A 148 -2.37 -4.71 13.56
C VAL A 148 -2.09 -6.16 13.92
N ASP A 149 -2.13 -6.45 15.21
CA ASP A 149 -2.16 -7.81 15.76
C ASP A 149 -3.61 -8.13 16.13
N ILE A 150 -4.16 -9.15 15.50
CA ILE A 150 -5.59 -9.44 15.53
C ILE A 150 -5.85 -10.73 16.29
N GLU A 151 -6.54 -10.64 17.43
CA GLU A 151 -7.22 -11.78 18.02
C GLU A 151 -8.60 -11.90 17.36
N PHE A 152 -8.72 -12.81 16.39
CA PHE A 152 -9.94 -13.01 15.63
C PHE A 152 -10.74 -14.19 16.17
N LEU A 153 -11.93 -13.91 16.70
CA LEU A 153 -12.87 -14.91 17.19
C LEU A 153 -13.86 -15.25 16.06
N GLU A 154 -13.55 -16.31 15.32
CA GLU A 154 -14.41 -16.80 14.25
C GLU A 154 -15.63 -17.51 14.83
N ILE A 155 -16.81 -16.93 14.63
CA ILE A 155 -18.08 -17.51 15.05
C ILE A 155 -18.51 -18.58 14.06
N LYS A 156 -18.66 -19.81 14.52
CA LYS A 156 -19.26 -20.93 13.78
C LYS A 156 -20.51 -21.42 14.51
N LYS A 157 -21.37 -22.13 13.79
CA LYS A 157 -22.68 -22.56 14.30
C LYS A 157 -22.66 -23.10 15.76
N ASN A 158 -21.66 -23.90 16.10
CA ASN A 158 -21.58 -24.62 17.39
C ASN A 158 -20.30 -24.33 18.18
N LYS A 159 -19.42 -23.46 17.70
CA LYS A 159 -18.14 -23.14 18.36
C LYS A 159 -17.57 -21.82 17.90
N THR A 160 -16.75 -21.24 18.74
CA THR A 160 -15.87 -20.12 18.38
C THR A 160 -14.44 -20.62 18.24
N ILE A 161 -13.75 -20.22 17.19
CA ILE A 161 -12.33 -20.53 16.96
C ILE A 161 -11.55 -19.24 17.09
N VAL A 162 -10.47 -19.26 17.85
CA VAL A 162 -9.56 -18.13 18.00
C VAL A 162 -8.44 -18.26 16.97
N HIS A 163 -8.20 -17.20 16.22
CA HIS A 163 -7.07 -17.07 15.30
C HIS A 163 -6.24 -15.86 15.70
N ASN A 164 -4.93 -16.01 15.77
CA ASN A 164 -3.99 -14.90 15.96
C ASN A 164 -3.41 -14.54 14.61
N LEU A 165 -3.80 -13.38 14.07
CA LEU A 165 -3.43 -12.97 12.73
C LEU A 165 -2.62 -11.68 12.76
N LYS A 166 -1.66 -11.56 11.87
CA LYS A 166 -1.07 -10.28 11.50
C LYS A 166 -1.92 -9.66 10.41
N GLY A 167 -2.13 -8.37 10.50
CA GLY A 167 -2.85 -7.62 9.49
C GLY A 167 -2.34 -6.19 9.41
N PHE A 168 -2.90 -5.39 8.52
CA PHE A 168 -2.68 -3.95 8.55
C PHE A 168 -3.92 -3.19 8.05
N LEU A 169 -4.05 -1.98 8.59
CA LEU A 169 -5.05 -1.02 8.17
C LEU A 169 -4.49 -0.15 7.05
N ILE A 170 -5.34 0.18 6.08
CA ILE A 170 -5.06 1.15 5.01
C ILE A 170 -6.15 2.22 5.07
N GLU A 171 -5.75 3.48 4.97
CA GLU A 171 -6.68 4.60 4.89
C GLU A 171 -7.56 4.59 3.62
N ASP A 172 -8.57 5.44 3.60
CA ASP A 172 -9.41 5.66 2.41
C ASP A 172 -8.71 6.59 1.41
N ASP A 173 -8.85 6.34 0.11
CA ASP A 173 -8.26 7.16 -0.96
C ASP A 173 -8.75 8.61 -0.95
N LYS A 174 -9.97 8.86 -0.46
CA LYS A 174 -10.47 10.23 -0.28
C LYS A 174 -9.66 11.00 0.74
N ARG A 175 -9.20 10.33 1.81
CA ARG A 175 -8.34 10.97 2.80
C ARG A 175 -6.96 11.31 2.25
N VAL A 176 -6.40 10.43 1.38
CA VAL A 176 -5.18 10.78 0.66
C VAL A 176 -5.41 12.05 -0.17
N ALA A 177 -6.52 12.13 -0.89
CA ALA A 177 -6.86 13.33 -1.66
C ALA A 177 -7.05 14.58 -0.78
N ASP A 178 -7.76 14.44 0.34
CA ASP A 178 -8.05 15.55 1.26
C ASP A 178 -6.76 16.18 1.84
N ARG A 179 -5.70 15.38 2.08
CA ARG A 179 -4.39 15.91 2.54
C ARG A 179 -3.76 16.91 1.56
N PHE A 180 -4.16 16.88 0.30
CA PHE A 180 -3.64 17.73 -0.77
C PHE A 180 -4.73 18.63 -1.38
N GLU A 181 -5.83 18.86 -0.66
CA GLU A 181 -6.97 19.65 -1.13
C GLU A 181 -7.53 19.20 -2.48
N GLY A 182 -7.37 17.89 -2.75
CA GLY A 182 -7.73 17.26 -4.01
C GLY A 182 -9.00 16.41 -3.93
N LYS A 183 -9.19 15.57 -4.94
CA LYS A 183 -10.32 14.63 -5.04
C LYS A 183 -9.86 13.30 -5.60
N SER A 184 -10.52 12.19 -5.20
CA SER A 184 -10.40 10.93 -5.93
C SER A 184 -10.98 11.08 -7.33
N PHE A 185 -10.27 10.51 -8.32
CA PHE A 185 -10.65 10.58 -9.73
C PHE A 185 -10.97 9.17 -10.24
N GLU A 186 -12.22 8.93 -10.68
CA GLU A 186 -12.72 7.57 -10.98
C GLU A 186 -12.98 7.34 -12.48
N ARG A 187 -12.47 8.21 -13.37
CA ARG A 187 -12.64 8.08 -14.80
C ARG A 187 -11.41 7.47 -15.45
N TYR A 188 -11.63 6.79 -16.60
CA TYR A 188 -10.53 6.42 -17.48
C TYR A 188 -9.73 7.66 -17.89
N ILE A 189 -8.41 7.55 -17.86
CA ILE A 189 -7.51 8.53 -18.42
C ILE A 189 -6.31 7.84 -19.06
N HIS A 190 -5.88 8.38 -20.19
CA HIS A 190 -4.67 7.88 -20.81
C HIS A 190 -3.45 8.16 -19.91
N PRO A 191 -2.59 7.17 -19.63
CA PRO A 191 -1.47 7.34 -18.67
C PRO A 191 -0.54 8.52 -18.99
N LYS A 192 -0.35 8.89 -20.26
CA LYS A 192 0.46 10.05 -20.65
C LYS A 192 -0.16 11.41 -20.24
N ALA A 193 -1.44 11.46 -19.90
CA ALA A 193 -2.08 12.69 -19.42
C ALA A 193 -1.97 12.87 -17.89
N MET A 194 -1.34 11.92 -17.19
CA MET A 194 -1.04 12.02 -15.77
C MET A 194 0.27 12.77 -15.55
N ASP A 195 0.47 13.29 -14.34
CA ASP A 195 1.73 13.91 -13.94
C ASP A 195 2.92 12.98 -14.25
N GLU A 196 3.95 13.53 -14.85
CA GLU A 196 5.03 12.75 -15.43
C GLU A 196 5.91 12.11 -14.37
N LEU A 197 6.39 12.92 -13.41
CA LEU A 197 7.27 12.47 -12.34
C LEU A 197 6.63 11.34 -11.53
N THR A 198 5.42 11.57 -11.04
CA THR A 198 4.71 10.57 -10.23
C THR A 198 4.29 9.33 -11.00
N SER A 199 4.05 9.46 -12.32
CA SER A 199 3.80 8.30 -13.20
C SER A 199 5.05 7.42 -13.32
N ILE A 200 6.23 8.02 -13.43
CA ILE A 200 7.51 7.29 -13.47
C ILE A 200 7.80 6.68 -12.09
N GLN A 201 7.64 7.44 -11.01
CA GLN A 201 7.77 6.94 -9.63
C GLN A 201 6.89 5.71 -9.40
N ASN A 202 5.61 5.77 -9.78
CA ASN A 202 4.69 4.65 -9.66
C ASN A 202 5.16 3.44 -10.49
N THR A 203 5.53 3.62 -11.76
CA THR A 203 5.90 2.47 -12.62
C THR A 203 7.26 1.87 -12.24
N MET A 204 8.20 2.67 -11.76
CA MET A 204 9.47 2.18 -11.20
C MET A 204 9.24 1.42 -9.88
N PHE A 205 8.35 1.90 -9.03
CA PHE A 205 7.95 1.18 -7.83
C PHE A 205 7.28 -0.16 -8.16
N GLN A 206 6.33 -0.19 -9.10
CA GLN A 206 5.70 -1.44 -9.55
C GLN A 206 6.73 -2.43 -10.10
N PHE A 207 7.75 -1.94 -10.82
CA PHE A 207 8.87 -2.74 -11.30
C PHE A 207 9.77 -3.22 -10.15
N MET A 208 10.03 -2.37 -9.14
CA MET A 208 10.81 -2.70 -7.94
C MET A 208 10.20 -3.90 -7.19
N ILE A 209 8.90 -3.86 -6.93
CA ILE A 209 8.21 -4.93 -6.21
C ILE A 209 7.77 -6.10 -7.12
N GLY A 210 8.03 -6.03 -8.43
CA GLY A 210 7.63 -7.06 -9.41
C GLY A 210 6.11 -7.18 -9.56
N ASN A 211 5.38 -6.09 -9.40
CA ASN A 211 3.93 -6.11 -9.60
C ASN A 211 3.61 -5.98 -11.09
N THR A 212 2.93 -6.98 -11.62
CA THR A 212 2.41 -6.99 -13.00
C THR A 212 0.88 -6.97 -13.06
N ASP A 213 0.21 -7.03 -11.90
CA ASP A 213 -1.25 -7.03 -11.78
C ASP A 213 -1.77 -5.62 -11.49
N PHE A 214 -1.45 -4.67 -12.37
CA PHE A 214 -1.99 -3.30 -12.25
C PHE A 214 -2.32 -2.67 -13.60
N SER A 215 -3.23 -1.72 -13.59
CA SER A 215 -3.50 -0.83 -14.72
C SER A 215 -3.88 0.56 -14.23
N VAL A 216 -3.01 1.53 -14.45
CA VAL A 216 -3.27 2.91 -14.03
C VAL A 216 -4.46 3.50 -14.78
N ALA A 217 -4.56 3.26 -16.09
CA ALA A 217 -5.63 3.79 -16.94
C ALA A 217 -7.03 3.29 -16.54
N TYR A 218 -7.14 2.01 -16.16
CA TYR A 218 -8.38 1.37 -15.75
C TYR A 218 -8.55 1.28 -14.23
N GLN A 219 -7.62 1.87 -13.48
CA GLN A 219 -7.61 1.86 -12.01
C GLN A 219 -7.76 0.45 -11.40
N HIS A 220 -7.12 -0.54 -12.05
CA HIS A 220 -6.96 -1.86 -11.48
C HIS A 220 -5.73 -1.86 -10.57
N ASN A 221 -5.90 -2.25 -9.31
CA ASN A 221 -4.86 -2.18 -8.28
C ASN A 221 -4.15 -0.81 -8.23
N GLY A 222 -4.94 0.23 -8.35
CA GLY A 222 -4.52 1.63 -8.30
C GLY A 222 -5.70 2.57 -8.25
N LYS A 223 -5.48 3.74 -7.70
CA LYS A 223 -6.42 4.86 -7.68
C LYS A 223 -5.79 6.06 -8.35
N LEU A 224 -6.59 7.06 -8.65
CA LEU A 224 -6.13 8.34 -9.20
C LEU A 224 -6.60 9.48 -8.29
N LEU A 225 -5.73 10.46 -8.13
CA LEU A 225 -6.01 11.70 -7.42
C LEU A 225 -6.04 12.85 -8.44
N TYR A 226 -6.97 13.78 -8.27
CA TYR A 226 -7.01 15.04 -9.01
C TYR A 226 -6.70 16.18 -8.04
N ILE A 227 -5.53 16.80 -8.22
CA ILE A 227 -4.97 17.86 -7.37
C ILE A 227 -4.41 18.93 -8.28
N ASP A 228 -4.72 20.19 -8.07
CA ASP A 228 -4.20 21.33 -8.85
C ASP A 228 -4.23 21.11 -10.39
N LYS A 229 -5.38 20.65 -10.89
CA LYS A 229 -5.62 20.39 -12.32
C LYS A 229 -4.73 19.27 -12.93
N LYS A 230 -4.00 18.52 -12.11
CA LYS A 230 -3.20 17.39 -12.52
C LYS A 230 -3.75 16.09 -11.94
N ILE A 231 -3.40 14.97 -12.58
CA ILE A 231 -3.79 13.63 -12.14
C ILE A 231 -2.56 12.86 -11.71
N TYR A 232 -2.65 12.27 -10.50
CA TYR A 232 -1.58 11.55 -9.84
C TYR A 232 -1.98 10.09 -9.60
N PRO A 233 -1.15 9.11 -9.97
CA PRO A 233 -1.40 7.71 -9.66
C PRO A 233 -1.16 7.44 -8.17
N LEU A 234 -2.03 6.60 -7.60
CA LEU A 234 -1.97 6.14 -6.22
C LEU A 234 -2.07 4.60 -6.22
N PRO A 235 -0.93 3.88 -6.20
CA PRO A 235 -0.93 2.42 -6.25
C PRO A 235 -1.41 1.80 -4.94
N TYR A 236 -2.07 0.64 -5.04
CA TYR A 236 -2.47 -0.18 -3.90
C TYR A 236 -2.70 -1.64 -4.32
N ASP A 237 -2.89 -2.55 -3.34
CA ASP A 237 -3.17 -3.98 -3.52
C ASP A 237 -1.97 -4.72 -4.13
N PHE A 238 -0.95 -4.99 -3.29
CA PHE A 238 0.34 -5.53 -3.75
C PHE A 238 0.52 -7.02 -3.46
N ASP A 239 -0.50 -7.72 -2.99
CA ASP A 239 -0.42 -9.12 -2.56
C ASP A 239 -0.03 -10.10 -3.68
N LEU A 240 -0.24 -9.74 -4.96
CA LEU A 240 0.12 -10.57 -6.12
C LEU A 240 1.46 -10.19 -6.76
N CYS A 241 2.28 -9.36 -6.11
CA CYS A 241 3.58 -8.95 -6.62
C CYS A 241 4.70 -9.96 -6.30
N GLY A 242 5.83 -9.84 -7.02
CA GLY A 242 6.99 -10.71 -6.85
C GLY A 242 7.69 -10.57 -5.48
N LEU A 243 7.59 -9.40 -4.82
CA LEU A 243 8.12 -9.18 -3.47
C LEU A 243 7.38 -10.03 -2.44
N VAL A 244 6.07 -10.21 -2.59
CA VAL A 244 5.21 -11.00 -1.70
C VAL A 244 5.25 -12.49 -2.05
N ASP A 245 5.37 -12.82 -3.33
CA ASP A 245 5.43 -14.19 -3.85
C ASP A 245 4.36 -15.12 -3.27
N ALA A 246 3.14 -14.60 -3.14
CA ALA A 246 2.05 -15.34 -2.52
C ALA A 246 1.74 -16.62 -3.30
N SER A 247 1.57 -17.73 -2.60
CA SER A 247 1.31 -19.05 -3.21
C SER A 247 0.04 -19.13 -4.08
N TYR A 248 -0.86 -18.17 -3.91
CA TYR A 248 -2.08 -18.03 -4.72
C TYR A 248 -1.92 -17.04 -5.89
N ALA A 249 -0.76 -16.40 -6.04
CA ALA A 249 -0.53 -15.45 -7.13
C ALA A 249 -0.44 -16.18 -8.49
N ILE A 250 -1.02 -15.56 -9.52
CA ILE A 250 -1.11 -16.14 -10.87
C ILE A 250 -0.20 -15.38 -11.81
N VAL A 251 0.67 -16.10 -12.50
CA VAL A 251 1.60 -15.53 -13.48
C VAL A 251 0.84 -15.07 -14.74
N ASN A 252 0.98 -13.82 -15.10
CA ASN A 252 0.45 -13.30 -16.36
C ASN A 252 1.41 -13.60 -17.53
N ARG A 253 1.33 -14.80 -18.08
CA ARG A 253 2.18 -15.26 -19.18
C ARG A 253 2.10 -14.41 -20.44
N LYS A 254 1.02 -13.64 -20.64
CA LYS A 254 0.88 -12.72 -21.78
C LYS A 254 1.93 -11.58 -21.74
N LEU A 255 2.54 -11.34 -20.60
CA LEU A 255 3.61 -10.35 -20.44
C LEU A 255 5.01 -10.91 -20.74
N GLY A 256 5.13 -12.19 -21.10
CA GLY A 256 6.40 -12.85 -21.37
C GLY A 256 7.23 -13.11 -20.11
N ILE A 257 6.57 -13.29 -18.95
CA ILE A 257 7.17 -13.68 -17.68
C ILE A 257 6.84 -15.14 -17.36
N SER A 258 7.74 -15.81 -16.66
CA SER A 258 7.66 -17.24 -16.32
C SER A 258 7.23 -17.47 -14.89
N THR A 259 7.59 -16.57 -13.98
CA THR A 259 7.29 -16.64 -12.55
C THR A 259 6.70 -15.32 -12.05
N VAL A 260 6.09 -15.32 -10.86
CA VAL A 260 5.60 -14.10 -10.20
C VAL A 260 6.76 -13.17 -9.84
N LYS A 261 7.95 -13.73 -9.58
CA LYS A 261 9.17 -12.97 -9.26
C LYS A 261 9.80 -12.25 -10.46
N ASP A 262 9.40 -12.59 -11.68
CA ASP A 262 9.95 -11.92 -12.87
C ASP A 262 9.46 -10.47 -12.91
N ARG A 263 10.40 -9.54 -13.02
CA ARG A 263 10.09 -8.12 -13.19
C ARG A 263 9.83 -7.76 -14.64
N LYS A 264 8.76 -7.01 -14.87
CA LYS A 264 8.46 -6.45 -16.18
C LYS A 264 8.14 -4.97 -16.04
N TYR A 265 8.98 -4.10 -16.64
CA TYR A 265 8.67 -2.69 -16.69
C TYR A 265 7.46 -2.44 -17.61
N ARG A 266 6.48 -1.66 -17.13
CA ARG A 266 5.21 -1.42 -17.83
C ARG A 266 4.88 0.06 -17.97
N GLY A 267 5.87 0.93 -17.74
CA GLY A 267 5.72 2.38 -17.89
C GLY A 267 5.63 2.80 -19.36
N PHE A 268 5.04 3.98 -19.58
CA PHE A 268 5.02 4.63 -20.88
C PHE A 268 6.29 5.46 -21.08
N LYS A 269 6.66 5.65 -22.36
CA LYS A 269 7.78 6.51 -22.72
C LYS A 269 7.53 7.94 -22.24
N ARG A 270 8.48 8.47 -21.50
CA ARG A 270 8.51 9.80 -20.89
C ARG A 270 9.86 10.45 -21.17
N ASP A 271 10.07 11.67 -20.73
CA ASP A 271 11.35 12.35 -20.82
C ASP A 271 12.43 11.54 -20.09
N GLU A 272 13.57 11.31 -20.76
CA GLU A 272 14.67 10.51 -20.22
C GLU A 272 15.29 11.17 -18.97
N SER A 273 15.32 12.52 -18.95
CA SER A 273 15.86 13.24 -17.79
C SER A 273 15.02 12.99 -16.52
N VAL A 274 13.69 12.93 -16.66
CA VAL A 274 12.80 12.63 -15.51
C VAL A 274 12.89 11.16 -15.10
N VAL A 275 13.13 10.25 -16.05
CA VAL A 275 13.40 8.84 -15.73
C VAL A 275 14.70 8.70 -14.95
N GLN A 276 15.74 9.42 -15.35
CA GLN A 276 17.03 9.43 -14.65
C GLN A 276 16.89 10.07 -13.25
N GLU A 277 16.14 11.16 -13.13
CA GLU A 277 15.84 11.78 -11.83
C GLU A 277 15.21 10.76 -10.86
N VAL A 278 14.24 9.97 -11.31
CA VAL A 278 13.61 8.93 -10.47
C VAL A 278 14.57 7.81 -10.15
N ARG A 279 15.43 7.38 -11.12
CA ARG A 279 16.49 6.40 -10.86
C ARG A 279 17.40 6.88 -9.74
N ASP A 280 17.88 8.11 -9.80
CA ASP A 280 18.80 8.71 -8.81
C ASP A 280 18.09 8.86 -7.45
N GLN A 281 16.82 9.27 -7.45
CA GLN A 281 16.00 9.30 -6.25
C GLN A 281 15.94 7.93 -5.56
N LEU A 282 15.70 6.86 -6.31
CA LEU A 282 15.61 5.51 -5.76
C LEU A 282 16.97 5.03 -5.23
N LEU A 283 18.05 5.25 -5.98
CA LEU A 283 19.40 4.91 -5.56
C LEU A 283 19.80 5.63 -4.26
N SER A 284 19.49 6.92 -4.15
CA SER A 284 19.78 7.70 -2.94
C SER A 284 19.03 7.20 -1.69
N LYS A 285 17.92 6.50 -1.87
CA LYS A 285 17.09 5.94 -0.79
C LYS A 285 17.35 4.46 -0.50
N LYS A 286 18.32 3.83 -1.17
CA LYS A 286 18.62 2.39 -1.02
C LYS A 286 18.73 1.96 0.45
N ALA A 287 19.52 2.66 1.25
CA ALA A 287 19.70 2.33 2.66
C ALA A 287 18.39 2.44 3.47
N GLN A 288 17.56 3.45 3.18
CA GLN A 288 16.26 3.62 3.85
C GLN A 288 15.29 2.48 3.52
N PHE A 289 15.34 1.97 2.29
CA PHE A 289 14.49 0.86 1.86
C PHE A 289 14.87 -0.44 2.57
N PHE A 290 16.16 -0.73 2.71
CA PHE A 290 16.63 -1.89 3.49
C PHE A 290 16.27 -1.75 4.97
N GLN A 291 16.41 -0.55 5.55
CA GLN A 291 16.01 -0.30 6.93
C GLN A 291 14.53 -0.59 7.18
N ILE A 292 13.64 -0.24 6.21
CA ILE A 292 12.21 -0.57 6.31
C ILE A 292 11.98 -2.08 6.42
N ILE A 293 12.76 -2.89 5.69
CA ILE A 293 12.67 -4.35 5.77
C ILE A 293 13.20 -4.83 7.12
N ASP A 294 14.38 -4.33 7.54
CA ASP A 294 15.04 -4.70 8.79
C ASP A 294 14.16 -4.37 10.02
N ASP A 295 13.47 -3.24 10.00
CA ASP A 295 12.51 -2.86 11.05
C ASP A 295 11.32 -3.85 11.18
N GLN A 296 11.08 -4.68 10.18
CA GLN A 296 10.03 -5.70 10.20
C GLN A 296 10.55 -7.12 10.46
N GLU A 297 11.84 -7.35 10.67
CA GLU A 297 12.42 -8.69 10.85
C GLU A 297 11.69 -9.51 11.90
N SER A 298 11.45 -8.93 13.08
CA SER A 298 10.75 -9.59 14.19
C SER A 298 9.27 -9.93 13.90
N ARG A 299 8.74 -9.44 12.79
CA ARG A 299 7.36 -9.70 12.37
C ARG A 299 7.24 -10.90 11.44
N PHE A 300 8.33 -11.39 10.86
CA PHE A 300 8.32 -12.59 10.05
C PHE A 300 8.22 -13.85 10.90
N GLU A 301 7.46 -14.83 10.44
CA GLU A 301 7.40 -16.18 11.03
C GLU A 301 8.62 -17.01 10.58
N LEU A 302 9.05 -16.81 9.32
CA LEU A 302 10.16 -17.53 8.72
C LEU A 302 11.31 -16.59 8.36
N SER A 303 12.49 -16.84 8.93
CA SER A 303 13.70 -16.07 8.56
C SER A 303 14.02 -16.17 7.07
N SER A 304 13.67 -17.29 6.41
CA SER A 304 13.86 -17.46 4.97
C SER A 304 13.02 -16.48 4.14
N GLU A 305 11.82 -16.12 4.60
CA GLU A 305 10.96 -15.14 3.91
C GLU A 305 11.51 -13.71 4.10
N PHE A 306 12.02 -13.40 5.29
CA PHE A 306 12.74 -12.16 5.53
C PHE A 306 13.93 -11.99 4.58
N GLU A 307 14.83 -12.99 4.53
CA GLU A 307 15.98 -12.96 3.64
C GLU A 307 15.59 -12.94 2.15
N SER A 308 14.54 -13.68 1.77
CA SER A 308 14.01 -13.64 0.40
C SER A 308 13.54 -12.24 0.01
N THR A 309 12.89 -11.53 0.94
CA THR A 309 12.42 -10.15 0.73
C THR A 309 13.60 -9.19 0.52
N LYS A 310 14.66 -9.29 1.33
CA LYS A 310 15.88 -8.49 1.19
C LYS A 310 16.59 -8.77 -0.14
N ASN A 311 16.76 -10.05 -0.48
CA ASN A 311 17.42 -10.46 -1.71
C ASN A 311 16.62 -10.02 -2.95
N TYR A 312 15.29 -10.08 -2.87
CA TYR A 312 14.45 -9.58 -3.96
C TYR A 312 14.61 -8.08 -4.16
N LEU A 313 14.66 -7.28 -3.11
CA LEU A 313 14.92 -5.86 -3.21
C LEU A 313 16.35 -5.58 -3.73
N SER A 314 17.37 -6.35 -3.27
CA SER A 314 18.76 -6.22 -3.72
C SER A 314 18.87 -6.36 -5.24
N SER A 315 18.24 -7.39 -5.81
CA SER A 315 18.25 -7.63 -7.26
C SER A 315 17.59 -6.53 -8.09
N PHE A 316 16.76 -5.68 -7.49
CA PHE A 316 16.27 -4.47 -8.16
C PHE A 316 17.35 -3.38 -8.20
N PHE A 317 18.07 -3.19 -7.10
CA PHE A 317 19.14 -2.20 -7.05
C PHE A 317 20.31 -2.56 -7.96
N GLU A 318 20.64 -3.84 -8.12
CA GLU A 318 21.61 -4.31 -9.12
C GLU A 318 21.25 -3.84 -10.53
N ILE A 319 19.95 -3.86 -10.88
CA ILE A 319 19.47 -3.34 -12.17
C ILE A 319 19.63 -1.82 -12.26
N LEU A 320 19.39 -1.08 -11.17
CA LEU A 320 19.52 0.37 -11.19
C LEU A 320 20.97 0.84 -11.19
N GLU A 321 21.88 0.07 -10.62
CA GLU A 321 23.31 0.39 -10.50
C GLU A 321 24.10 0.07 -11.79
N ASP A 322 23.56 -0.81 -12.65
CA ASP A 322 24.15 -1.17 -13.97
C ASP A 322 23.42 -0.46 -15.11
N ASP A 323 24.12 0.41 -15.84
CA ASP A 323 23.54 1.19 -16.93
C ASP A 323 23.02 0.33 -18.09
N SER A 324 23.70 -0.78 -18.41
CA SER A 324 23.30 -1.71 -19.47
C SER A 324 22.03 -2.46 -19.12
N ASP A 325 21.95 -2.93 -17.86
CA ASP A 325 20.77 -3.62 -17.35
C ASP A 325 19.58 -2.66 -17.22
N PHE A 326 19.80 -1.43 -16.75
CA PHE A 326 18.78 -0.40 -16.69
C PHE A 326 18.24 -0.06 -18.08
N ASP A 327 19.10 0.18 -19.06
CA ASP A 327 18.69 0.42 -20.45
C ASP A 327 17.87 -0.75 -20.99
N LYS A 328 18.37 -1.98 -20.84
CA LYS A 328 17.72 -3.19 -21.34
C LYS A 328 16.38 -3.48 -20.67
N LYS A 329 16.30 -3.36 -19.33
CA LYS A 329 15.13 -3.79 -18.54
C LYS A 329 14.10 -2.70 -18.36
N VAL A 330 14.50 -1.42 -18.42
CA VAL A 330 13.62 -0.26 -18.20
C VAL A 330 13.44 0.53 -19.48
N MET A 331 14.51 1.18 -20.00
CA MET A 331 14.40 2.16 -21.08
C MET A 331 13.84 1.54 -22.37
N LYS A 332 14.37 0.39 -22.80
CA LYS A 332 13.91 -0.34 -24.01
C LYS A 332 12.53 -1.00 -23.84
N ASN A 333 12.03 -1.13 -22.61
CA ASN A 333 10.70 -1.68 -22.34
C ASN A 333 9.60 -0.63 -22.16
N MET A 334 9.92 0.65 -22.31
CA MET A 334 8.94 1.72 -22.25
C MET A 334 7.93 1.61 -23.39
N ARG A 335 6.63 1.64 -23.03
CA ARG A 335 5.56 1.54 -24.02
C ARG A 335 5.34 2.87 -24.73
N THR A 336 5.11 2.83 -26.01
CA THR A 336 4.79 4.01 -26.84
C THR A 336 3.29 4.18 -27.06
N LYS A 337 2.56 3.06 -27.01
CA LYS A 337 1.09 2.97 -27.20
C LYS A 337 0.42 2.26 -26.05
#